data_c16c7f0a325345d5398d1e15aea434a0
#
_entry.id   c16c7f0a325345d5398d1e15aea434a0
#
_cell.length_a   1.000
_cell.length_b   1.000
_cell.length_c   1.000
_cell.angle_alpha   90.00
_cell.angle_beta   90.00
_cell.angle_gamma   90.00
#
_symmetry.space_group_name_H-M   'P 1'
#
loop_
_entity.id
_entity.type
_entity.pdbx_description
1 polymer ?
#
loop_
_entity_poly.entity_id
_entity_poly.type
_entity_poly.pdbx_seq_one_letter_code
_entity_poly.pdbx_strand_id
1 'polypeptide(L)'
;MAFMIELFADLLSQQAAAAAPTEGLPYWIFWLLLSFILLLLAFIFLRDKELRRNLNDFFFRTRKKLIKYRHQRRMAKENRKKERLVMELGQKAWARRIEIKNGKEVFRELQYLEDKFEMLEKEAADIKTKISFLNTSLDENTKKVDARLREKEDERSPHVKNLLEFKDKEISIDAEVTEKEKELMTVTKDIHITRKTLHEIEADGLDWDDEKKTEIEGFQEKLDRLEKLKDDLNDKIKTLAEKKAAFEEQKKEHEKTIEEIEKEISKIEHDKKHQTREFQKEIRELEKNQNKVSEKIQKVVKEREPLFESYGSLVEKERVSDRELDTLYLQIDRVNTRIEEIEKQIEALD
;
A
#
# COMPACT_ATOMS: atom_id res chain seq x y z
N MET A 1 11.99 -50.05 5.50
CA MET A 1 10.94 -51.02 5.03
C MET A 1 9.53 -50.52 5.38
N ALA A 2 9.24 -50.08 6.61
CA ALA A 2 7.91 -49.59 6.97
C ALA A 2 7.37 -48.46 6.09
N PHE A 3 8.19 -47.48 5.73
CA PHE A 3 7.80 -46.33 4.89
C PHE A 3 7.41 -46.71 3.44
N MET A 4 7.98 -47.79 2.89
CA MET A 4 7.60 -48.31 1.57
C MET A 4 6.24 -49.02 1.59
N ILE A 5 5.90 -49.62 2.73
CA ILE A 5 4.62 -50.34 2.91
C ILE A 5 3.47 -49.35 3.06
N GLU A 6 3.68 -48.21 3.76
CA GLU A 6 2.69 -47.15 3.88
C GLU A 6 2.47 -46.43 2.54
N LEU A 7 3.52 -46.16 1.79
CA LEU A 7 3.41 -45.51 0.47
C LEU A 7 2.67 -46.42 -0.55
N PHE A 8 2.86 -47.75 -0.47
CA PHE A 8 2.11 -48.71 -1.27
C PHE A 8 0.64 -48.85 -0.82
N ALA A 9 0.36 -48.76 0.47
CA ALA A 9 -1.00 -48.78 0.99
C ALA A 9 -1.81 -47.54 0.57
N ASP A 10 -1.21 -46.34 0.59
CA ASP A 10 -1.83 -45.10 0.14
C ASP A 10 -2.06 -45.07 -1.39
N LEU A 11 -1.13 -45.59 -2.19
CA LEU A 11 -1.30 -45.72 -3.64
C LEU A 11 -2.42 -46.68 -4.03
N LEU A 12 -2.59 -47.76 -3.26
CA LEU A 12 -3.65 -48.77 -3.45
C LEU A 12 -5.02 -48.23 -3.02
N SER A 13 -5.08 -47.38 -1.99
CA SER A 13 -6.33 -46.78 -1.52
C SER A 13 -6.85 -45.68 -2.46
N GLN A 14 -5.97 -44.92 -3.13
CA GLN A 14 -6.36 -43.92 -4.11
C GLN A 14 -6.83 -44.51 -5.45
N GLN A 15 -6.34 -45.70 -5.85
CA GLN A 15 -6.82 -46.37 -7.07
C GLN A 15 -8.18 -47.09 -6.88
N ALA A 16 -8.57 -47.42 -5.65
CA ALA A 16 -9.85 -48.07 -5.37
C ALA A 16 -11.07 -47.15 -5.53
N ALA A 17 -10.87 -45.82 -5.57
CA ALA A 17 -11.94 -44.80 -5.64
C ALA A 17 -12.35 -44.39 -7.05
N ALA A 18 -11.65 -44.84 -8.11
CA ALA A 18 -11.83 -44.30 -9.46
C ALA A 18 -12.10 -45.33 -10.58
N ALA A 19 -12.60 -46.53 -10.29
CA ALA A 19 -12.92 -47.51 -11.33
C ALA A 19 -14.43 -47.77 -11.46
N ALA A 20 -15.00 -47.19 -12.54
CA ALA A 20 -16.25 -47.73 -13.09
C ALA A 20 -16.08 -49.19 -13.57
N PRO A 21 -17.12 -50.04 -13.55
CA PRO A 21 -16.98 -51.43 -13.84
C PRO A 21 -16.76 -51.62 -15.36
N THR A 22 -15.51 -51.79 -15.75
CA THR A 22 -15.16 -52.46 -17.00
C THR A 22 -14.96 -53.93 -16.70
N GLU A 23 -15.54 -54.81 -17.55
CA GLU A 23 -15.43 -56.25 -17.48
C GLU A 23 -13.95 -56.70 -17.60
N GLY A 24 -13.20 -56.53 -16.52
CA GLY A 24 -11.84 -56.98 -16.35
C GLY A 24 -11.80 -58.12 -15.34
N LEU A 25 -10.89 -59.03 -15.49
CA LEU A 25 -10.64 -60.16 -14.56
C LEU A 25 -10.70 -59.69 -13.10
N PRO A 26 -11.40 -60.40 -12.21
CA PRO A 26 -11.55 -59.97 -10.81
C PRO A 26 -10.17 -59.72 -10.17
N TYR A 27 -10.04 -58.63 -9.44
CA TYR A 27 -8.79 -58.13 -8.84
C TYR A 27 -8.03 -59.18 -8.00
N TRP A 28 -8.75 -60.15 -7.41
CA TRP A 28 -8.14 -61.26 -6.70
C TRP A 28 -7.36 -62.23 -7.61
N ILE A 29 -7.74 -62.35 -8.91
CA ILE A 29 -7.04 -63.15 -9.91
C ILE A 29 -5.66 -62.54 -10.21
N PHE A 30 -5.56 -61.20 -10.27
CA PHE A 30 -4.28 -60.49 -10.40
C PHE A 30 -3.33 -60.83 -9.26
N TRP A 31 -3.82 -60.82 -8.02
CA TRP A 31 -3.01 -61.18 -6.85
C TRP A 31 -2.63 -62.65 -6.83
N LEU A 32 -3.53 -63.49 -7.27
CA LEU A 32 -3.26 -64.93 -7.38
C LEU A 32 -2.19 -65.23 -8.48
N LEU A 33 -2.29 -64.59 -9.64
CA LEU A 33 -1.29 -64.64 -10.69
C LEU A 33 0.06 -64.07 -10.22
N LEU A 34 0.05 -62.91 -9.57
CA LEU A 34 1.27 -62.32 -9.01
C LEU A 34 1.92 -63.24 -7.98
N SER A 35 1.13 -63.85 -7.08
CA SER A 35 1.59 -64.78 -6.08
C SER A 35 2.15 -66.03 -6.70
N PHE A 36 1.51 -66.56 -7.76
CA PHE A 36 1.98 -67.71 -8.51
C PHE A 36 3.30 -67.44 -9.25
N ILE A 37 3.44 -66.24 -9.89
CA ILE A 37 4.69 -65.79 -10.50
C ILE A 37 5.80 -65.67 -9.48
N LEU A 38 5.51 -65.10 -8.28
CA LEU A 38 6.48 -65.02 -7.19
C LEU A 38 6.88 -66.37 -6.65
N LEU A 39 5.95 -67.34 -6.59
CA LEU A 39 6.20 -68.74 -6.19
C LEU A 39 7.05 -69.45 -7.23
N LEU A 40 6.75 -69.29 -8.53
CA LEU A 40 7.58 -69.83 -9.63
C LEU A 40 8.98 -69.22 -9.63
N LEU A 41 9.11 -67.89 -9.46
CA LEU A 41 10.41 -67.26 -9.32
C LEU A 41 11.17 -67.76 -8.09
N ALA A 42 10.51 -67.94 -6.96
CA ALA A 42 11.11 -68.53 -5.77
C ALA A 42 11.55 -69.99 -6.01
N PHE A 43 10.73 -70.80 -6.72
CA PHE A 43 11.06 -72.17 -7.06
C PHE A 43 12.27 -72.31 -8.01
N ILE A 44 12.32 -71.42 -9.08
CA ILE A 44 13.46 -71.31 -9.98
C ILE A 44 14.71 -70.90 -9.20
N PHE A 45 14.56 -69.92 -8.31
CA PHE A 45 15.65 -69.45 -7.46
C PHE A 45 16.18 -70.55 -6.51
N LEU A 46 15.29 -71.37 -5.95
CA LEU A 46 15.69 -72.48 -5.09
C LEU A 46 16.38 -73.63 -5.86
N ARG A 47 15.99 -73.85 -7.12
CA ARG A 47 16.52 -74.95 -7.97
C ARG A 47 17.83 -74.60 -8.65
N ASP A 48 18.01 -73.32 -9.07
CA ASP A 48 19.19 -72.90 -9.83
C ASP A 48 20.29 -72.39 -8.90
N LYS A 49 21.33 -73.18 -8.73
CA LYS A 49 22.50 -72.82 -7.91
C LYS A 49 23.33 -71.66 -8.50
N GLU A 50 23.40 -71.52 -9.83
CA GLU A 50 24.15 -70.44 -10.48
C GLU A 50 23.42 -69.12 -10.36
N LEU A 51 22.10 -69.12 -10.53
CA LEU A 51 21.26 -67.92 -10.36
C LEU A 51 21.32 -67.42 -8.93
N ARG A 52 21.30 -68.28 -7.94
CA ARG A 52 21.46 -67.95 -6.53
C ARG A 52 22.82 -67.33 -6.22
N ARG A 53 23.88 -67.87 -6.80
CA ARG A 53 25.23 -67.36 -6.66
C ARG A 53 25.35 -65.97 -7.30
N ASN A 54 24.86 -65.79 -8.54
CA ASN A 54 24.88 -64.53 -9.24
C ASN A 54 24.05 -63.42 -8.57
N LEU A 55 22.85 -63.80 -8.04
CA LEU A 55 22.03 -62.85 -7.24
C LEU A 55 22.69 -62.50 -5.92
N ASN A 56 23.28 -63.43 -5.23
CA ASN A 56 24.00 -63.17 -3.99
C ASN A 56 25.20 -62.25 -4.23
N ASP A 57 25.95 -62.47 -5.32
CA ASP A 57 27.06 -61.59 -5.74
C ASP A 57 26.55 -60.16 -6.14
N PHE A 58 25.38 -60.12 -6.82
CA PHE A 58 24.74 -58.83 -7.17
C PHE A 58 24.29 -58.09 -5.89
N PHE A 59 23.60 -58.75 -4.96
CA PHE A 59 23.18 -58.13 -3.69
C PHE A 59 24.37 -57.70 -2.85
N PHE A 60 25.42 -58.51 -2.82
CA PHE A 60 26.64 -58.17 -2.11
C PHE A 60 27.30 -56.93 -2.67
N ARG A 61 27.46 -56.87 -4.02
CA ARG A 61 28.02 -55.69 -4.71
C ARG A 61 27.16 -54.44 -4.56
N THR A 62 25.83 -54.60 -4.66
CA THR A 62 24.87 -53.49 -4.47
C THR A 62 24.88 -52.98 -3.02
N ARG A 63 24.91 -53.86 -2.05
CA ARG A 63 25.05 -53.51 -0.62
C ARG A 63 26.38 -52.77 -0.37
N LYS A 64 27.48 -53.25 -0.90
CA LYS A 64 28.79 -52.60 -0.81
C LYS A 64 28.74 -51.17 -1.41
N LYS A 65 28.18 -50.99 -2.60
CA LYS A 65 27.99 -49.67 -3.23
C LYS A 65 27.12 -48.73 -2.38
N LEU A 66 26.03 -49.25 -1.80
CA LEU A 66 25.13 -48.46 -0.98
C LEU A 66 25.80 -48.01 0.31
N ILE A 67 26.61 -48.85 0.95
CA ILE A 67 27.37 -48.51 2.17
C ILE A 67 28.43 -47.45 1.83
N LYS A 68 29.18 -47.65 0.73
CA LYS A 68 30.17 -46.68 0.23
C LYS A 68 29.54 -45.31 -0.03
N TYR A 69 28.36 -45.26 -0.71
CA TYR A 69 27.62 -44.05 -0.93
C TYR A 69 27.18 -43.34 0.38
N ARG A 70 26.74 -44.12 1.39
CA ARG A 70 26.41 -43.57 2.72
C ARG A 70 27.62 -42.94 3.41
N HIS A 71 28.78 -43.60 3.34
CA HIS A 71 30.03 -43.05 3.91
C HIS A 71 30.46 -41.80 3.15
N GLN A 72 30.40 -41.77 1.82
CA GLN A 72 30.70 -40.57 1.02
C GLN A 72 29.78 -39.40 1.40
N ARG A 73 28.47 -39.65 1.59
CA ARG A 73 27.55 -38.60 2.09
C ARG A 73 27.91 -38.10 3.49
N ARG A 74 28.31 -38.98 4.39
CA ARG A 74 28.78 -38.60 5.72
C ARG A 74 30.05 -37.77 5.66
N MET A 75 31.01 -38.19 4.87
CA MET A 75 32.24 -37.44 4.63
C MET A 75 31.98 -36.05 4.05
N ALA A 76 31.12 -35.93 3.06
CA ALA A 76 30.73 -34.64 2.50
C ALA A 76 30.06 -33.72 3.54
N LYS A 77 29.30 -34.29 4.48
CA LYS A 77 28.71 -33.53 5.59
C LYS A 77 29.76 -33.04 6.58
N GLU A 78 30.72 -33.88 6.94
CA GLU A 78 31.80 -33.48 7.85
C GLU A 78 32.76 -32.48 7.18
N ASN A 79 33.05 -32.61 5.87
CA ASN A 79 33.82 -31.61 5.13
C ASN A 79 33.16 -30.23 5.13
N ARG A 80 31.85 -30.15 4.86
CA ARG A 80 31.11 -28.89 4.95
C ARG A 80 31.13 -28.30 6.37
N LYS A 81 31.14 -29.15 7.39
CA LYS A 81 31.29 -28.69 8.77
C LYS A 81 32.68 -28.13 9.04
N LYS A 82 33.73 -28.80 8.53
CA LYS A 82 35.10 -28.29 8.57
C LYS A 82 35.22 -26.94 7.91
N GLU A 83 34.76 -26.79 6.67
CA GLU A 83 34.76 -25.52 5.91
C GLU A 83 34.15 -24.39 6.73
N ARG A 84 32.97 -24.63 7.36
CA ARG A 84 32.33 -23.63 8.24
C ARG A 84 33.19 -23.27 9.45
N LEU A 85 33.79 -24.25 10.11
CA LEU A 85 34.64 -23.99 11.26
C LEU A 85 35.93 -23.25 10.88
N VAL A 86 36.50 -23.57 9.73
CA VAL A 86 37.67 -22.87 9.16
C VAL A 86 37.34 -21.44 8.82
N MET A 87 36.16 -21.21 8.18
CA MET A 87 35.66 -19.86 7.88
C MET A 87 35.44 -19.07 9.19
N GLU A 88 34.82 -19.67 10.22
CA GLU A 88 34.67 -19.02 11.54
C GLU A 88 36.02 -18.70 12.21
N LEU A 89 36.99 -19.62 12.08
CA LEU A 89 38.34 -19.39 12.54
C LEU A 89 38.98 -18.19 11.86
N GLY A 90 38.81 -18.07 10.52
CA GLY A 90 39.29 -16.93 9.75
C GLY A 90 38.60 -15.62 10.15
N GLN A 91 37.30 -15.63 10.37
CA GLN A 91 36.55 -14.45 10.84
C GLN A 91 37.02 -13.98 12.23
N LYS A 92 37.21 -14.90 13.19
CA LYS A 92 37.67 -14.55 14.52
C LYS A 92 39.12 -14.08 14.52
N ALA A 93 39.98 -14.73 13.76
CA ALA A 93 41.37 -14.30 13.60
C ALA A 93 41.49 -12.91 12.95
N TRP A 94 40.63 -12.63 11.94
CA TRP A 94 40.51 -11.31 11.33
C TRP A 94 40.04 -10.25 12.32
N ALA A 95 38.97 -10.51 13.06
CA ALA A 95 38.45 -9.58 14.06
C ALA A 95 39.48 -9.19 15.11
N ARG A 96 40.43 -10.09 15.41
CA ARG A 96 41.56 -9.87 16.33
C ARG A 96 42.82 -9.32 15.67
N ARG A 97 42.77 -9.06 14.35
CA ARG A 97 43.92 -8.55 13.59
C ARG A 97 45.18 -9.44 13.75
N ILE A 98 44.99 -10.76 13.80
CA ILE A 98 46.12 -11.70 13.94
C ILE A 98 46.86 -11.76 12.62
N GLU A 99 48.08 -11.25 12.56
CA GLU A 99 48.90 -11.31 11.36
C GLU A 99 49.62 -12.67 11.25
N ILE A 100 49.51 -13.30 10.06
CA ILE A 100 50.14 -14.57 9.74
C ILE A 100 51.22 -14.33 8.70
N LYS A 101 52.38 -14.98 8.84
CA LYS A 101 53.53 -14.78 7.94
C LYS A 101 53.16 -15.02 6.48
N ASN A 102 52.41 -16.08 6.20
CA ASN A 102 52.00 -16.47 4.85
C ASN A 102 50.65 -15.90 4.44
N GLY A 103 49.99 -15.11 5.29
CA GLY A 103 48.66 -14.58 5.06
C GLY A 103 48.57 -13.10 4.71
N LYS A 104 49.72 -12.43 4.50
CA LYS A 104 49.77 -10.97 4.29
C LYS A 104 48.96 -10.49 3.09
N GLU A 105 48.88 -11.26 2.04
CA GLU A 105 48.14 -10.93 0.81
C GLU A 105 46.64 -10.99 1.08
N VAL A 106 46.16 -12.12 1.62
CA VAL A 106 44.74 -12.29 2.01
C VAL A 106 44.31 -11.28 3.06
N PHE A 107 45.22 -10.94 4.01
CA PHE A 107 44.99 -9.91 5.00
C PHE A 107 44.75 -8.53 4.37
N ARG A 108 45.59 -8.14 3.39
CA ARG A 108 45.40 -6.86 2.66
C ARG A 108 44.12 -6.82 1.85
N GLU A 109 43.74 -7.92 1.20
CA GLU A 109 42.47 -8.02 0.46
C GLU A 109 41.27 -7.91 1.42
N LEU A 110 41.28 -8.59 2.55
CA LEU A 110 40.26 -8.48 3.58
C LEU A 110 40.14 -7.05 4.10
N GLN A 111 41.29 -6.38 4.33
CA GLN A 111 41.31 -4.98 4.79
C GLN A 111 40.71 -4.05 3.75
N TYR A 112 41.06 -4.21 2.47
CA TYR A 112 40.47 -3.44 1.39
C TYR A 112 38.92 -3.63 1.29
N LEU A 113 38.45 -4.87 1.45
CA LEU A 113 37.00 -5.15 1.44
C LEU A 113 36.32 -4.62 2.71
N GLU A 114 36.99 -4.57 3.86
CA GLU A 114 36.47 -3.95 5.08
C GLU A 114 36.28 -2.44 4.88
N ASP A 115 37.33 -1.74 4.41
CA ASP A 115 37.28 -0.31 4.15
C ASP A 115 36.14 0.02 3.13
N LYS A 116 36.01 -0.80 2.11
CA LYS A 116 34.92 -0.68 1.11
C LYS A 116 33.54 -0.93 1.73
N PHE A 117 33.41 -1.91 2.61
CA PHE A 117 32.18 -2.21 3.34
C PHE A 117 31.78 -1.06 4.25
N GLU A 118 32.70 -0.53 5.06
CA GLU A 118 32.45 0.62 5.94
C GLU A 118 32.03 1.88 5.14
N MET A 119 32.66 2.12 3.99
CA MET A 119 32.31 3.23 3.12
C MET A 119 30.86 3.08 2.58
N LEU A 120 30.49 1.88 2.15
CA LEU A 120 29.14 1.60 1.67
C LEU A 120 28.09 1.66 2.80
N GLU A 121 28.41 1.23 4.01
CA GLU A 121 27.54 1.38 5.17
C GLU A 121 27.28 2.84 5.51
N LYS A 122 28.33 3.68 5.48
CA LYS A 122 28.18 5.15 5.66
C LYS A 122 27.28 5.74 4.57
N GLU A 123 27.52 5.38 3.30
CA GLU A 123 26.68 5.83 2.19
C GLU A 123 25.20 5.41 2.38
N ALA A 124 24.94 4.17 2.82
CA ALA A 124 23.60 3.67 3.11
C ALA A 124 22.93 4.42 4.28
N ALA A 125 23.69 4.73 5.33
CA ALA A 125 23.23 5.51 6.48
C ALA A 125 22.87 6.95 6.08
N ASP A 126 23.71 7.58 5.26
CA ASP A 126 23.47 8.94 4.74
C ASP A 126 22.21 9.01 3.89
N ILE A 127 22.02 8.04 2.98
CA ILE A 127 20.81 7.94 2.16
C ILE A 127 19.57 7.76 3.05
N LYS A 128 19.63 6.89 4.04
CA LYS A 128 18.53 6.66 4.99
C LYS A 128 18.16 7.92 5.75
N THR A 129 19.17 8.68 6.19
CA THR A 129 18.96 9.95 6.89
C THR A 129 18.30 10.99 5.99
N LYS A 130 18.73 11.07 4.72
CA LYS A 130 18.11 11.96 3.71
C LYS A 130 16.65 11.60 3.45
N ILE A 131 16.33 10.32 3.29
CA ILE A 131 14.94 9.85 3.12
C ILE A 131 14.09 10.24 4.33
N SER A 132 14.59 10.03 5.55
CA SER A 132 13.90 10.41 6.78
C SER A 132 13.65 11.92 6.85
N PHE A 133 14.64 12.73 6.50
CA PHE A 133 14.51 14.18 6.45
C PHE A 133 13.46 14.65 5.43
N LEU A 134 13.48 14.10 4.21
CA LEU A 134 12.50 14.44 3.18
C LEU A 134 11.08 14.04 3.57
N ASN A 135 10.90 12.89 4.21
CA ASN A 135 9.59 12.47 4.72
C ASN A 135 9.06 13.43 5.81
N THR A 136 9.92 13.84 6.73
CA THR A 136 9.57 14.83 7.77
C THR A 136 9.22 16.18 7.15
N SER A 137 10.02 16.64 6.18
CA SER A 137 9.79 17.89 5.47
C SER A 137 8.48 17.88 4.66
N LEU A 138 8.15 16.75 4.03
CA LEU A 138 6.88 16.55 3.33
C LEU A 138 5.69 16.63 4.29
N ASP A 139 5.79 16.01 5.45
CA ASP A 139 4.75 16.00 6.49
C ASP A 139 4.50 17.41 7.05
N GLU A 140 5.59 18.14 7.35
CA GLU A 140 5.51 19.51 7.83
C GLU A 140 4.91 20.46 6.78
N ASN A 141 5.36 20.31 5.52
CA ASN A 141 4.84 21.12 4.41
C ASN A 141 3.35 20.82 4.19
N THR A 142 2.95 19.56 4.22
CA THR A 142 1.54 19.15 4.08
C THR A 142 0.69 19.80 5.19
N LYS A 143 1.14 19.74 6.45
CA LYS A 143 0.44 20.38 7.58
C LYS A 143 0.30 21.89 7.43
N LYS A 144 1.36 22.57 6.95
CA LYS A 144 1.33 24.02 6.70
C LYS A 144 0.34 24.39 5.59
N VAL A 145 0.32 23.61 4.51
CA VAL A 145 -0.61 23.84 3.40
C VAL A 145 -2.05 23.56 3.81
N ASP A 146 -2.29 22.49 4.56
CA ASP A 146 -3.64 22.17 5.08
C ASP A 146 -4.16 23.22 6.04
N ALA A 147 -3.30 23.83 6.86
CA ALA A 147 -3.67 24.95 7.70
C ALA A 147 -4.11 26.17 6.86
N ARG A 148 -3.37 26.51 5.78
CA ARG A 148 -3.75 27.59 4.87
C ARG A 148 -5.05 27.34 4.12
N LEU A 149 -5.29 26.09 3.72
CA LEU A 149 -6.55 25.70 3.08
C LEU A 149 -7.74 25.88 4.02
N ARG A 150 -7.60 25.48 5.29
CA ARG A 150 -8.64 25.68 6.32
C ARG A 150 -8.89 27.17 6.55
N GLU A 151 -7.83 27.97 6.67
CA GLU A 151 -7.96 29.42 6.82
C GLU A 151 -8.76 30.04 5.68
N LYS A 152 -8.50 29.63 4.40
CA LYS A 152 -9.25 30.12 3.24
C LYS A 152 -10.70 29.60 3.21
N GLU A 153 -10.95 28.38 3.66
CA GLU A 153 -12.31 27.86 3.82
C GLU A 153 -13.08 28.60 4.91
N ASP A 154 -12.42 28.94 6.02
CA ASP A 154 -13.00 29.72 7.09
C ASP A 154 -13.30 31.17 6.63
N GLU A 155 -12.45 31.79 5.80
CA GLU A 155 -12.71 33.07 5.13
C GLU A 155 -13.91 32.98 4.17
N ARG A 156 -14.06 31.90 3.41
CA ARG A 156 -15.17 31.72 2.47
C ARG A 156 -16.53 31.51 3.15
N SER A 157 -16.53 30.80 4.28
CA SER A 157 -17.75 30.35 4.96
C SER A 157 -18.75 31.49 5.29
N PRO A 158 -18.35 32.65 5.86
CA PRO A 158 -19.28 33.75 6.14
C PRO A 158 -19.89 34.36 4.87
N HIS A 159 -19.12 34.44 3.76
CA HIS A 159 -19.63 34.97 2.51
C HIS A 159 -20.69 34.06 1.90
N VAL A 160 -20.49 32.72 1.94
CA VAL A 160 -21.49 31.73 1.50
C VAL A 160 -22.75 31.82 2.37
N LYS A 161 -22.61 31.99 3.68
CA LYS A 161 -23.73 32.14 4.58
C LYS A 161 -24.53 33.40 4.26
N ASN A 162 -23.86 34.52 4.08
CA ASN A 162 -24.49 35.80 3.71
C ASN A 162 -25.25 35.67 2.37
N LEU A 163 -24.71 34.97 1.38
CA LEU A 163 -25.39 34.74 0.11
C LEU A 163 -26.71 33.97 0.30
N LEU A 164 -26.73 32.96 1.17
CA LEU A 164 -27.96 32.22 1.49
C LEU A 164 -28.97 33.13 2.18
N GLU A 165 -28.55 33.95 3.15
CA GLU A 165 -29.42 34.91 3.83
C GLU A 165 -29.99 35.96 2.86
N PHE A 166 -29.19 36.46 1.91
CA PHE A 166 -29.68 37.41 0.89
C PHE A 166 -30.70 36.75 -0.03
N LYS A 167 -30.48 35.51 -0.43
CA LYS A 167 -31.43 34.75 -1.25
C LYS A 167 -32.79 34.56 -0.55
N ASP A 168 -32.78 34.26 0.72
CA ASP A 168 -34.03 34.13 1.52
C ASP A 168 -34.72 35.51 1.66
N LYS A 169 -33.98 36.60 1.87
CA LYS A 169 -34.54 37.96 1.88
C LYS A 169 -35.11 38.38 0.50
N GLU A 170 -34.43 38.02 -0.59
CA GLU A 170 -34.90 38.28 -1.96
C GLU A 170 -36.27 37.59 -2.21
N ILE A 171 -36.39 36.33 -1.85
CA ILE A 171 -37.67 35.59 -1.94
C ILE A 171 -38.77 36.25 -1.11
N SER A 172 -38.45 36.72 0.10
CA SER A 172 -39.40 37.42 0.97
C SER A 172 -39.89 38.75 0.36
N ILE A 173 -38.93 39.54 -0.19
CA ILE A 173 -39.25 40.80 -0.87
C ILE A 173 -40.13 40.58 -2.10
N ASP A 174 -39.80 39.56 -2.93
CA ASP A 174 -40.60 39.23 -4.12
C ASP A 174 -42.02 38.82 -3.73
N ALA A 175 -42.20 38.12 -2.65
CA ALA A 175 -43.53 37.80 -2.09
C ALA A 175 -44.28 39.06 -1.67
N GLU A 176 -43.64 39.98 -0.92
CA GLU A 176 -44.23 41.23 -0.52
C GLU A 176 -44.59 42.13 -1.70
N VAL A 177 -43.72 42.26 -2.70
CA VAL A 177 -43.96 43.01 -3.93
C VAL A 177 -45.19 42.45 -4.63
N THR A 178 -45.28 41.12 -4.79
CA THR A 178 -46.43 40.46 -5.47
C THR A 178 -47.74 40.71 -4.70
N GLU A 179 -47.70 40.75 -3.38
CA GLU A 179 -48.87 41.07 -2.56
C GLU A 179 -49.31 42.52 -2.74
N LYS A 180 -48.36 43.48 -2.68
CA LYS A 180 -48.65 44.90 -2.88
C LYS A 180 -49.12 45.23 -4.31
N GLU A 181 -48.60 44.55 -5.31
CA GLU A 181 -49.09 44.66 -6.69
C GLU A 181 -50.55 44.20 -6.84
N LYS A 182 -50.96 43.12 -6.15
CA LYS A 182 -52.34 42.66 -6.09
C LYS A 182 -53.26 43.67 -5.39
N GLU A 183 -52.81 44.20 -4.26
CA GLU A 183 -53.54 45.30 -3.54
C GLU A 183 -53.68 46.51 -4.45
N LEU A 184 -52.60 46.94 -5.13
CA LEU A 184 -52.62 48.07 -6.09
C LEU A 184 -53.58 47.84 -7.21
N MET A 185 -53.62 46.63 -7.78
CA MET A 185 -54.55 46.26 -8.82
C MET A 185 -56.01 46.35 -8.35
N THR A 186 -56.31 45.94 -7.13
CA THR A 186 -57.63 46.02 -6.52
C THR A 186 -58.04 47.47 -6.31
N VAL A 187 -57.17 48.29 -5.71
CA VAL A 187 -57.45 49.72 -5.51
C VAL A 187 -57.65 50.46 -6.83
N THR A 188 -56.87 50.13 -7.86
CA THR A 188 -57.00 50.69 -9.18
C THR A 188 -58.35 50.37 -9.83
N LYS A 189 -58.84 49.13 -9.66
CA LYS A 189 -60.19 48.74 -10.09
C LYS A 189 -61.30 49.53 -9.31
N ASP A 190 -61.11 49.67 -7.99
CA ASP A 190 -62.07 50.40 -7.15
C ASP A 190 -62.11 51.87 -7.54
N ILE A 191 -60.96 52.49 -7.83
CA ILE A 191 -60.90 53.89 -8.36
C ILE A 191 -61.66 53.97 -9.69
N HIS A 192 -61.48 53.02 -10.59
CA HIS A 192 -62.15 53.01 -11.89
C HIS A 192 -63.69 52.90 -11.75
N ILE A 193 -64.12 51.97 -10.86
CA ILE A 193 -65.57 51.80 -10.58
C ILE A 193 -66.11 53.05 -9.94
N THR A 194 -65.49 53.58 -8.90
CA THR A 194 -65.92 54.76 -8.20
C THR A 194 -66.02 55.99 -9.14
N ARG A 195 -65.05 56.21 -10.03
CA ARG A 195 -65.04 57.27 -11.06
C ARG A 195 -66.23 57.08 -12.07
N LYS A 196 -66.46 55.86 -12.50
CA LYS A 196 -67.57 55.57 -13.39
C LYS A 196 -68.90 55.84 -12.74
N THR A 197 -69.08 55.40 -11.48
CA THR A 197 -70.32 55.66 -10.74
C THR A 197 -70.54 57.18 -10.49
N LEU A 198 -69.45 57.91 -10.14
CA LEU A 198 -69.51 59.35 -9.98
C LEU A 198 -69.92 60.05 -11.28
N HIS A 199 -69.39 59.64 -12.44
CA HIS A 199 -69.67 60.19 -13.73
C HIS A 199 -71.13 59.87 -14.15
N GLU A 200 -71.65 58.67 -13.84
CA GLU A 200 -73.06 58.27 -14.08
C GLU A 200 -73.99 59.12 -13.23
N ILE A 201 -73.68 59.39 -11.96
CA ILE A 201 -74.48 60.26 -11.10
C ILE A 201 -74.43 61.73 -11.58
N GLU A 202 -73.32 62.21 -12.03
CA GLU A 202 -73.18 63.57 -12.59
C GLU A 202 -73.86 63.71 -13.92
N ALA A 203 -73.98 62.70 -14.75
CA ALA A 203 -74.68 62.70 -16.07
C ALA A 203 -76.18 62.70 -15.95
N ASP A 204 -76.75 62.08 -14.90
CA ASP A 204 -78.19 62.06 -14.61
C ASP A 204 -78.80 63.43 -14.13
N GLY A 205 -78.04 64.47 -14.26
CA GLY A 205 -78.21 65.83 -13.69
C GLY A 205 -79.31 66.64 -14.27
N LEU A 206 -80.60 66.45 -13.87
CA LEU A 206 -81.68 67.44 -14.16
C LEU A 206 -82.38 68.05 -12.93
N ASP A 207 -82.13 67.55 -11.72
CA ASP A 207 -82.48 68.21 -10.47
C ASP A 207 -81.50 67.79 -9.32
N TRP A 208 -80.63 68.70 -8.96
CA TRP A 208 -79.61 68.49 -7.88
C TRP A 208 -80.31 68.75 -6.53
N ASP A 209 -80.91 67.71 -6.00
CA ASP A 209 -81.41 67.69 -4.62
C ASP A 209 -80.23 67.59 -3.60
N ASP A 210 -80.36 68.15 -2.41
CA ASP A 210 -79.24 68.16 -1.41
C ASP A 210 -78.75 66.73 -1.02
N GLU A 211 -79.57 65.75 -1.23
CA GLU A 211 -79.28 64.34 -1.01
C GLU A 211 -78.18 63.85 -2.06
N LYS A 212 -78.40 64.21 -3.36
CA LYS A 212 -77.43 63.89 -4.43
C LYS A 212 -76.10 64.59 -4.29
N LYS A 213 -76.04 65.81 -3.78
CA LYS A 213 -74.85 66.58 -3.49
C LYS A 213 -73.99 65.85 -2.42
N THR A 214 -74.64 65.39 -1.32
CA THR A 214 -73.98 64.64 -0.25
C THR A 214 -73.50 63.30 -0.76
N GLU A 215 -74.11 62.66 -1.67
CA GLU A 215 -73.64 61.40 -2.29
C GLU A 215 -72.45 61.63 -3.22
N ILE A 216 -72.41 62.69 -4.01
CA ILE A 216 -71.26 63.10 -4.86
C ILE A 216 -70.07 63.43 -3.99
N GLU A 217 -70.27 64.23 -2.94
CA GLU A 217 -69.19 64.54 -1.97
C GLU A 217 -68.62 63.25 -1.32
N GLY A 218 -69.49 62.31 -0.95
CA GLY A 218 -69.09 60.99 -0.39
C GLY A 218 -68.23 60.16 -1.38
N PHE A 219 -68.60 60.16 -2.66
CA PHE A 219 -67.80 59.46 -3.69
C PHE A 219 -66.53 60.20 -4.02
N GLN A 220 -66.45 61.49 -3.97
CA GLN A 220 -65.26 62.31 -4.14
C GLN A 220 -64.29 62.06 -2.98
N GLU A 221 -64.73 62.07 -1.72
CA GLU A 221 -63.90 61.70 -0.56
C GLU A 221 -63.37 60.26 -0.65
N LYS A 222 -64.20 59.36 -1.11
CA LYS A 222 -63.78 57.95 -1.32
C LYS A 222 -62.71 57.84 -2.39
N LEU A 223 -62.87 58.60 -3.49
CA LEU A 223 -61.90 58.63 -4.55
C LEU A 223 -60.55 59.16 -4.09
N ASP A 224 -60.56 60.29 -3.37
CA ASP A 224 -59.37 60.90 -2.79
C ASP A 224 -58.63 59.94 -1.82
N ARG A 225 -59.39 59.16 -1.02
CA ARG A 225 -58.80 58.14 -0.11
C ARG A 225 -58.17 57.02 -0.92
N LEU A 226 -58.82 56.52 -1.97
CA LEU A 226 -58.31 55.45 -2.83
C LEU A 226 -57.07 55.89 -3.63
N GLU A 227 -57.03 57.16 -4.11
CA GLU A 227 -55.87 57.73 -4.81
C GLU A 227 -54.68 57.84 -3.87
N LYS A 228 -54.88 58.34 -2.67
CA LYS A 228 -53.82 58.34 -1.61
C LYS A 228 -53.33 56.96 -1.33
N LEU A 229 -54.21 55.95 -1.17
CA LEU A 229 -53.83 54.55 -0.93
C LEU A 229 -53.02 53.98 -2.10
N LYS A 230 -53.41 54.30 -3.35
CA LYS A 230 -52.68 53.94 -4.55
C LYS A 230 -51.27 54.51 -4.54
N ASP A 231 -51.10 55.77 -4.19
CA ASP A 231 -49.79 56.43 -4.15
C ASP A 231 -48.92 55.80 -3.02
N ASP A 232 -49.50 55.57 -1.84
CA ASP A 232 -48.81 54.87 -0.75
C ASP A 232 -48.35 53.45 -1.13
N LEU A 233 -49.15 52.68 -1.90
CA LEU A 233 -48.80 51.38 -2.38
C LEU A 233 -47.65 51.44 -3.46
N ASN A 234 -47.73 52.42 -4.37
CA ASN A 234 -46.65 52.63 -5.34
C ASN A 234 -45.31 52.98 -4.66
N ASP A 235 -45.35 53.86 -3.65
CA ASP A 235 -44.16 54.20 -2.86
C ASP A 235 -43.59 53.02 -2.13
N LYS A 236 -44.43 52.15 -1.55
CA LYS A 236 -44.02 50.90 -0.91
C LYS A 236 -43.36 49.93 -1.92
N ILE A 237 -43.99 49.73 -3.10
CA ILE A 237 -43.41 48.87 -4.15
C ILE A 237 -42.06 49.44 -4.59
N LYS A 238 -41.92 50.73 -4.77
CA LYS A 238 -40.67 51.37 -5.14
C LYS A 238 -39.59 51.19 -4.06
N THR A 239 -39.94 51.35 -2.80
CA THR A 239 -38.96 51.13 -1.70
C THR A 239 -38.52 49.66 -1.59
N LEU A 240 -39.42 48.71 -1.84
CA LEU A 240 -39.08 47.29 -1.90
C LEU A 240 -38.14 46.99 -3.10
N ALA A 241 -38.38 47.58 -4.28
CA ALA A 241 -37.53 47.43 -5.46
C ALA A 241 -36.13 48.00 -5.20
N GLU A 242 -35.99 49.18 -4.55
CA GLU A 242 -34.73 49.76 -4.13
C GLU A 242 -33.96 48.86 -3.14
N LYS A 243 -34.67 48.28 -2.15
CA LYS A 243 -34.09 47.31 -1.22
C LYS A 243 -33.59 46.05 -1.96
N LYS A 244 -34.36 45.54 -2.92
CA LYS A 244 -33.95 44.37 -3.71
C LYS A 244 -32.68 44.67 -4.51
N ALA A 245 -32.62 45.83 -5.19
CA ALA A 245 -31.44 46.25 -5.94
C ALA A 245 -30.18 46.35 -5.04
N ALA A 246 -30.33 46.90 -3.81
CA ALA A 246 -29.22 46.97 -2.86
C ALA A 246 -28.74 45.56 -2.41
N PHE A 247 -29.65 44.61 -2.22
CA PHE A 247 -29.26 43.23 -1.91
C PHE A 247 -28.61 42.51 -3.11
N GLU A 248 -29.06 42.74 -4.32
CA GLU A 248 -28.40 42.21 -5.53
C GLU A 248 -26.97 42.73 -5.69
N GLU A 249 -26.70 43.99 -5.36
CA GLU A 249 -25.34 44.55 -5.37
C GLU A 249 -24.45 43.91 -4.31
N GLN A 250 -24.92 43.77 -3.08
CA GLN A 250 -24.21 43.10 -1.99
C GLN A 250 -23.95 41.62 -2.34
N LYS A 251 -24.92 40.94 -2.93
CA LYS A 251 -24.79 39.56 -3.40
C LYS A 251 -23.67 39.43 -4.42
N LYS A 252 -23.60 40.30 -5.44
CA LYS A 252 -22.51 40.32 -6.42
C LYS A 252 -21.14 40.56 -5.80
N GLU A 253 -21.04 41.39 -4.79
CA GLU A 253 -19.80 41.61 -4.06
C GLU A 253 -19.34 40.35 -3.32
N HIS A 254 -20.25 39.67 -2.61
CA HIS A 254 -19.93 38.41 -1.94
C HIS A 254 -19.60 37.30 -2.95
N GLU A 255 -20.32 37.19 -4.07
CA GLU A 255 -20.02 36.23 -5.14
C GLU A 255 -18.60 36.46 -5.69
N LYS A 256 -18.22 37.69 -5.94
CA LYS A 256 -16.89 38.03 -6.41
C LYS A 256 -15.81 37.66 -5.38
N THR A 257 -16.03 37.95 -4.11
CA THR A 257 -15.11 37.57 -3.04
C THR A 257 -14.94 36.05 -2.94
N ILE A 258 -16.04 35.29 -3.04
CA ILE A 258 -16.00 33.83 -3.05
C ILE A 258 -15.18 33.32 -4.24
N GLU A 259 -15.40 33.86 -5.43
CA GLU A 259 -14.65 33.47 -6.64
C GLU A 259 -13.16 33.74 -6.48
N GLU A 260 -12.78 34.87 -5.87
CA GLU A 260 -11.37 35.18 -5.58
C GLU A 260 -10.75 34.18 -4.58
N ILE A 261 -11.46 33.86 -3.49
CA ILE A 261 -11.02 32.86 -2.51
C ILE A 261 -10.92 31.47 -3.14
N GLU A 262 -11.87 31.05 -3.97
CA GLU A 262 -11.84 29.76 -4.66
C GLU A 262 -10.67 29.63 -5.65
N LYS A 263 -10.29 30.71 -6.32
CA LYS A 263 -9.09 30.75 -7.13
C LYS A 263 -7.83 30.58 -6.30
N GLU A 264 -7.77 31.20 -5.12
CA GLU A 264 -6.65 31.02 -4.21
C GLU A 264 -6.55 29.59 -3.67
N ILE A 265 -7.68 29.00 -3.24
CA ILE A 265 -7.76 27.61 -2.80
C ILE A 265 -7.24 26.68 -3.90
N SER A 266 -7.75 26.84 -5.12
CA SER A 266 -7.32 26.02 -6.27
C SER A 266 -5.83 26.13 -6.55
N LYS A 267 -5.25 27.34 -6.42
CA LYS A 267 -3.81 27.55 -6.57
C LYS A 267 -3.02 26.85 -5.47
N ILE A 268 -3.46 26.96 -4.20
CA ILE A 268 -2.81 26.29 -3.06
C ILE A 268 -2.85 24.77 -3.24
N GLU A 269 -3.97 24.21 -3.67
CA GLU A 269 -4.11 22.76 -3.94
C GLU A 269 -3.21 22.29 -5.08
N HIS A 270 -3.12 23.08 -6.15
CA HIS A 270 -2.22 22.79 -7.27
C HIS A 270 -0.76 22.78 -6.81
N ASP A 271 -0.34 23.80 -6.05
CA ASP A 271 1.01 23.92 -5.53
C ASP A 271 1.35 22.77 -4.55
N LYS A 272 0.40 22.39 -3.67
CA LYS A 272 0.50 21.21 -2.80
C LYS A 272 0.78 19.95 -3.60
N LYS A 273 -0.02 19.72 -4.64
CA LYS A 273 0.11 18.53 -5.49
C LYS A 273 1.45 18.49 -6.22
N HIS A 274 1.90 19.63 -6.70
CA HIS A 274 3.21 19.75 -7.37
C HIS A 274 4.35 19.44 -6.39
N GLN A 275 4.40 20.11 -5.25
CA GLN A 275 5.43 19.90 -4.23
C GLN A 275 5.46 18.46 -3.69
N THR A 276 4.28 17.89 -3.43
CA THR A 276 4.19 16.49 -3.00
C THR A 276 4.79 15.53 -4.02
N ARG A 277 4.54 15.77 -5.32
CA ARG A 277 5.11 14.95 -6.39
C ARG A 277 6.64 15.08 -6.48
N GLU A 278 7.17 16.27 -6.31
CA GLU A 278 8.63 16.49 -6.32
C GLU A 278 9.31 15.76 -5.15
N PHE A 279 8.79 15.91 -3.92
CA PHE A 279 9.30 15.16 -2.76
C PHE A 279 9.23 13.65 -2.98
N GLN A 280 8.11 13.13 -3.47
CA GLN A 280 7.94 11.70 -3.73
C GLN A 280 8.90 11.20 -4.83
N LYS A 281 9.18 12.01 -5.84
CA LYS A 281 10.15 11.67 -6.88
C LYS A 281 11.56 11.56 -6.31
N GLU A 282 11.97 12.53 -5.52
CA GLU A 282 13.29 12.55 -4.87
C GLU A 282 13.45 11.36 -3.89
N ILE A 283 12.44 11.07 -3.09
CA ILE A 283 12.44 9.91 -2.18
C ILE A 283 12.60 8.61 -2.98
N ARG A 284 11.85 8.42 -4.07
CA ARG A 284 11.97 7.21 -4.91
C ARG A 284 13.36 7.06 -5.56
N GLU A 285 13.99 8.16 -5.93
CA GLU A 285 15.37 8.11 -6.46
C GLU A 285 16.36 7.71 -5.38
N LEU A 286 16.21 8.23 -4.16
CA LEU A 286 17.05 7.83 -3.03
C LEU A 286 16.81 6.36 -2.63
N GLU A 287 15.58 5.87 -2.63
CA GLU A 287 15.27 4.45 -2.38
C GLU A 287 15.92 3.53 -3.42
N LYS A 288 15.89 3.91 -4.70
CA LYS A 288 16.61 3.17 -5.75
C LYS A 288 18.12 3.13 -5.51
N ASN A 289 18.67 4.25 -5.05
CA ASN A 289 20.09 4.33 -4.74
C ASN A 289 20.43 3.49 -3.49
N GLN A 290 19.57 3.50 -2.47
CA GLN A 290 19.70 2.66 -1.29
C GLN A 290 19.73 1.17 -1.67
N ASN A 291 18.85 0.73 -2.56
CA ASN A 291 18.83 -0.65 -3.05
C ASN A 291 20.13 -1.02 -3.77
N LYS A 292 20.64 -0.12 -4.64
CA LYS A 292 21.93 -0.34 -5.32
C LYS A 292 23.10 -0.44 -4.34
N VAL A 293 23.12 0.40 -3.30
CA VAL A 293 24.15 0.35 -2.25
C VAL A 293 24.02 -0.95 -1.46
N SER A 294 22.81 -1.37 -1.10
CA SER A 294 22.55 -2.66 -0.44
C SER A 294 23.03 -3.86 -1.27
N GLU A 295 22.81 -3.85 -2.58
CA GLU A 295 23.35 -4.89 -3.48
C GLU A 295 24.87 -4.91 -3.50
N LYS A 296 25.53 -3.73 -3.50
CA LYS A 296 26.99 -3.62 -3.41
C LYS A 296 27.50 -4.18 -2.09
N ILE A 297 26.84 -3.85 -0.97
CA ILE A 297 27.16 -4.40 0.36
C ILE A 297 27.09 -5.92 0.35
N GLN A 298 26.00 -6.50 -0.19
CA GLN A 298 25.87 -7.95 -0.31
C GLN A 298 26.96 -8.60 -1.17
N LYS A 299 27.39 -7.92 -2.24
CA LYS A 299 28.51 -8.40 -3.06
C LYS A 299 29.81 -8.42 -2.27
N VAL A 300 30.11 -7.35 -1.54
CA VAL A 300 31.32 -7.28 -0.69
C VAL A 300 31.28 -8.37 0.38
N VAL A 301 30.13 -8.62 1.01
CA VAL A 301 29.98 -9.70 2.00
C VAL A 301 30.28 -11.06 1.37
N LYS A 302 29.76 -11.35 0.16
CA LYS A 302 30.04 -12.60 -0.57
C LYS A 302 31.50 -12.71 -1.02
N GLU A 303 32.13 -11.61 -1.40
CA GLU A 303 33.54 -11.57 -1.79
C GLU A 303 34.47 -11.85 -0.57
N ARG A 304 34.04 -11.51 0.65
CA ARG A 304 34.80 -11.76 1.90
C ARG A 304 34.74 -13.22 2.35
N GLU A 305 33.65 -13.96 2.05
CA GLU A 305 33.48 -15.35 2.51
C GLU A 305 34.66 -16.27 2.11
N PRO A 306 35.04 -16.38 0.83
CA PRO A 306 36.16 -17.23 0.41
C PRO A 306 37.50 -16.76 0.97
N LEU A 307 37.68 -15.45 1.22
CA LEU A 307 38.88 -14.92 1.84
C LEU A 307 38.99 -15.29 3.32
N PHE A 308 37.85 -15.29 4.06
CA PHE A 308 37.83 -15.79 5.43
C PHE A 308 38.15 -17.29 5.50
N GLU A 309 37.65 -18.08 4.55
CA GLU A 309 38.00 -19.51 4.49
C GLU A 309 39.47 -19.73 4.20
N SER A 310 40.01 -19.00 3.21
CA SER A 310 41.44 -19.03 2.87
C SER A 310 42.30 -18.59 4.08
N TYR A 311 41.92 -17.49 4.71
CA TYR A 311 42.62 -16.98 5.89
C TYR A 311 42.58 -17.95 7.07
N GLY A 312 41.38 -18.53 7.33
CA GLY A 312 41.20 -19.55 8.36
C GLY A 312 42.02 -20.80 8.11
N SER A 313 42.17 -21.22 6.86
CA SER A 313 43.02 -22.34 6.49
C SER A 313 44.51 -22.07 6.77
N LEU A 314 44.96 -20.83 6.59
CA LEU A 314 46.32 -20.42 6.93
C LEU A 314 46.51 -20.36 8.46
N VAL A 315 45.52 -19.83 9.20
CA VAL A 315 45.50 -19.80 10.68
C VAL A 315 45.52 -21.22 11.25
N GLU A 316 44.73 -22.17 10.67
CA GLU A 316 44.74 -23.59 11.05
C GLU A 316 46.11 -24.22 10.89
N LYS A 317 46.82 -23.93 9.80
CA LYS A 317 48.16 -24.48 9.52
C LYS A 317 49.23 -23.93 10.49
N GLU A 318 49.20 -22.61 10.74
CA GLU A 318 50.19 -21.95 11.61
C GLU A 318 49.91 -22.16 13.09
N ARG A 319 48.70 -22.58 13.46
CA ARG A 319 48.32 -22.84 14.86
C ARG A 319 48.67 -21.70 15.80
N VAL A 320 48.23 -20.50 15.47
CA VAL A 320 48.51 -19.32 16.31
C VAL A 320 47.90 -19.51 17.69
N SER A 321 48.73 -19.33 18.74
CA SER A 321 48.29 -19.47 20.13
C SER A 321 47.40 -18.29 20.53
N ASP A 322 46.10 -18.53 20.57
CA ASP A 322 45.09 -17.60 21.07
C ASP A 322 43.94 -18.39 21.74
N ARG A 323 43.64 -18.03 23.00
CA ARG A 323 42.71 -18.77 23.88
C ARG A 323 41.30 -18.93 23.26
N GLU A 324 40.83 -18.00 22.45
CA GLU A 324 39.50 -18.11 21.82
C GLU A 324 39.55 -18.96 20.56
N LEU A 325 40.70 -19.05 19.89
CA LEU A 325 40.89 -19.90 18.74
C LEU A 325 41.08 -21.39 19.11
N ASP A 326 41.61 -21.65 20.34
CA ASP A 326 41.85 -23.01 20.82
C ASP A 326 40.58 -23.88 20.78
N THR A 327 39.43 -23.31 21.10
CA THR A 327 38.18 -24.06 21.05
C THR A 327 37.79 -24.46 19.62
N LEU A 328 38.09 -23.62 18.63
CA LEU A 328 37.84 -23.91 17.23
C LEU A 328 38.84 -24.93 16.69
N TYR A 329 40.11 -24.83 17.06
CA TYR A 329 41.13 -25.85 16.74
C TYR A 329 40.72 -27.23 17.23
N LEU A 330 40.27 -27.36 18.48
CA LEU A 330 39.78 -28.62 19.04
C LEU A 330 38.55 -29.16 18.28
N GLN A 331 37.67 -28.28 17.82
CA GLN A 331 36.51 -28.72 17.02
C GLN A 331 36.91 -29.18 15.62
N ILE A 332 37.84 -28.46 14.99
CA ILE A 332 38.37 -28.82 13.66
C ILE A 332 39.11 -30.15 13.74
N ASP A 333 39.94 -30.36 14.77
CA ASP A 333 40.67 -31.62 15.00
C ASP A 333 39.72 -32.80 15.15
N ARG A 334 38.61 -32.64 15.91
CA ARG A 334 37.60 -33.67 16.06
C ARG A 334 36.90 -34.00 14.72
N VAL A 335 36.68 -32.99 13.89
CA VAL A 335 36.09 -33.19 12.55
C VAL A 335 37.10 -33.89 11.64
N ASN A 336 38.36 -33.48 11.66
CA ASN A 336 39.44 -34.12 10.88
C ASN A 336 39.55 -35.62 11.25
N THR A 337 39.60 -35.95 12.54
CA THR A 337 39.63 -37.34 13.01
C THR A 337 38.46 -38.15 12.47
N ARG A 338 37.26 -37.58 12.49
CA ARG A 338 36.05 -38.26 11.92
C ARG A 338 36.14 -38.46 10.40
N ILE A 339 36.67 -37.47 9.67
CA ILE A 339 36.89 -37.59 8.21
C ILE A 339 37.85 -38.75 7.94
N GLU A 340 38.98 -38.81 8.64
CA GLU A 340 39.95 -39.90 8.51
C GLU A 340 39.36 -41.27 8.85
N GLU A 341 38.51 -41.36 9.86
CA GLU A 341 37.81 -42.62 10.20
C GLU A 341 36.88 -43.05 9.07
N ILE A 342 36.11 -42.12 8.46
CA ILE A 342 35.21 -42.40 7.35
C ILE A 342 36.02 -42.78 6.10
N GLU A 343 37.13 -42.15 5.80
CA GLU A 343 38.05 -42.49 4.70
C GLU A 343 38.56 -43.92 4.82
N LYS A 344 39.07 -44.31 6.01
CA LYS A 344 39.50 -45.69 6.29
C LYS A 344 38.34 -46.70 6.09
N GLN A 345 37.11 -46.32 6.45
CA GLN A 345 35.92 -47.18 6.23
C GLN A 345 35.57 -47.28 4.74
N ILE A 346 35.80 -46.26 3.94
CA ILE A 346 35.61 -46.29 2.49
C ILE A 346 36.64 -47.16 1.84
N GLU A 347 37.93 -46.96 2.22
CA GLU A 347 39.07 -47.77 1.72
C GLU A 347 38.90 -49.26 2.03
N ALA A 348 38.41 -49.62 3.21
CA ALA A 348 38.14 -50.99 3.60
C ALA A 348 37.00 -51.67 2.76
N LEU A 349 36.23 -50.88 2.07
CA LEU A 349 35.17 -51.30 1.16
C LEU A 349 35.64 -51.49 -0.28
N ASP A 350 36.79 -50.94 -0.68
CA ASP A 350 37.36 -51.10 -2.01
C ASP A 350 38.03 -52.43 -2.16
#